data_a6ec637f39d13de4696972c7b436c4b9
#
_entry.id   a6ec637f39d13de4696972c7b436c4b9
#
_cell.length_a   1.000
_cell.length_b   1.000
_cell.length_c   1.000
_cell.angle_alpha   90.00
_cell.angle_beta   90.00
_cell.angle_gamma   90.00
#
_symmetry.space_group_name_H-M   'P 1'
#
loop_
_entity.id
_entity.type
_entity.pdbx_description
1 polymer ?
#
loop_
_entity_poly.entity_id
_entity_poly.type
_entity_poly.pdbx_seq_one_letter_code
_entity_poly.pdbx_strand_id
1 'polypeptide(L)'
;MRLNVSTSIETAACEIAGDDLLFLGFHGFSNDENEMIRIIDAIYDVPKRDASSTDNSIAPAQHPNYLSFQGTYERPYIGSYYWYPDGCSVEERRRECSAVGDAVVRLLDSPAYAHFRKVLIGFSQGGYLSYRMVAEHPDAFDMAILMSPSFKGETAEPLPATGRTRFALCYGSEDRTIPLADQQCAHNKLAQIGNLTYFEYPGMGHGICDQEIRDLRAWLGL
;
A
#
# COMPACT_ATOMS: atom_id res chain seq x y z
N MET A 1 18.96 -11.14 -2.92
CA MET A 1 17.80 -10.84 -2.04
C MET A 1 16.78 -11.96 -2.20
N ARG A 2 16.14 -12.38 -1.12
CA ARG A 2 14.98 -13.29 -1.12
C ARG A 2 13.76 -12.50 -0.71
N LEU A 3 12.68 -12.59 -1.49
CA LEU A 3 11.41 -11.95 -1.21
C LEU A 3 10.36 -13.05 -0.99
N ASN A 4 9.80 -13.12 0.21
CA ASN A 4 8.70 -14.01 0.53
C ASN A 4 7.38 -13.29 0.25
N VAL A 5 6.38 -14.03 -0.23
CA VAL A 5 5.07 -13.47 -0.58
C VAL A 5 3.96 -14.43 -0.20
N SER A 6 2.92 -13.89 0.44
CA SER A 6 1.63 -14.56 0.62
C SER A 6 0.67 -14.03 -0.44
N THR A 7 -0.07 -14.91 -1.08
CA THR A 7 -0.90 -14.56 -2.24
C THR A 7 -2.31 -15.15 -2.14
N SER A 8 -3.29 -14.38 -2.59
CA SER A 8 -4.63 -14.84 -2.92
C SER A 8 -4.99 -14.24 -4.27
N ILE A 9 -5.28 -15.08 -5.26
CA ILE A 9 -5.69 -14.64 -6.59
C ILE A 9 -6.86 -15.51 -7.01
N GLU A 10 -8.00 -14.89 -7.22
CA GLU A 10 -9.17 -15.56 -7.76
C GLU A 10 -9.07 -15.56 -9.28
N THR A 11 -8.97 -16.76 -9.85
CA THR A 11 -8.99 -16.95 -11.31
C THR A 11 -10.42 -17.29 -11.72
N ALA A 12 -11.23 -16.29 -11.99
CA ALA A 12 -12.56 -16.52 -12.56
C ALA A 12 -12.41 -17.13 -13.97
N ALA A 13 -13.06 -18.27 -14.20
CA ALA A 13 -12.99 -19.00 -15.46
C ALA A 13 -13.74 -18.29 -16.62
N CYS A 14 -14.36 -17.14 -16.39
CA CYS A 14 -15.18 -16.45 -17.39
C CYS A 14 -15.21 -14.94 -17.18
N GLU A 15 -14.83 -14.21 -18.22
CA GLU A 15 -14.94 -12.76 -18.36
C GLU A 15 -14.24 -11.93 -17.27
N ILE A 16 -12.91 -11.85 -17.37
CA ILE A 16 -12.10 -10.89 -16.63
C ILE A 16 -12.53 -9.49 -17.11
N ALA A 17 -13.39 -8.84 -16.33
CA ALA A 17 -13.59 -7.40 -16.48
C ALA A 17 -12.24 -6.75 -16.18
N GLY A 18 -11.70 -5.92 -17.09
CA GLY A 18 -10.38 -5.30 -16.96
C GLY A 18 -10.26 -4.25 -15.83
N ASP A 19 -11.09 -4.36 -14.80
CA ASP A 19 -11.14 -3.49 -13.62
C ASP A 19 -10.76 -4.21 -12.31
N ASP A 20 -10.33 -5.46 -12.37
CA ASP A 20 -9.94 -6.20 -11.18
C ASP A 20 -8.69 -5.60 -10.53
N LEU A 21 -8.78 -5.33 -9.22
CA LEU A 21 -7.67 -4.80 -8.45
C LEU A 21 -6.74 -5.92 -7.98
N LEU A 22 -5.44 -5.72 -8.12
CA LEU A 22 -4.40 -6.51 -7.48
C LEU A 22 -3.67 -5.66 -6.46
N PHE A 23 -3.83 -5.98 -5.19
CA PHE A 23 -3.13 -5.30 -4.10
C PHE A 23 -1.72 -5.84 -3.92
N LEU A 24 -0.77 -4.94 -3.78
CA LEU A 24 0.64 -5.23 -3.49
C LEU A 24 0.93 -4.65 -2.11
N GLY A 25 0.93 -5.53 -1.09
CA GLY A 25 0.96 -5.16 0.32
C GLY A 25 2.37 -5.10 0.91
N PHE A 26 2.71 -4.00 1.61
CA PHE A 26 4.00 -3.77 2.27
C PHE A 26 3.79 -3.30 3.70
N HIS A 27 4.12 -4.16 4.67
CA HIS A 27 3.90 -3.94 6.09
C HIS A 27 4.82 -2.87 6.71
N GLY A 28 4.49 -2.42 7.92
CA GLY A 28 5.30 -1.52 8.71
C GLY A 28 6.53 -2.19 9.34
N PHE A 29 7.39 -1.37 9.95
CA PHE A 29 8.57 -1.87 10.68
C PHE A 29 8.16 -2.82 11.82
N SER A 30 8.87 -3.94 11.93
CA SER A 30 8.60 -4.94 12.97
C SER A 30 7.24 -5.65 12.86
N ASN A 31 6.77 -5.84 11.61
CA ASN A 31 5.57 -6.62 11.32
C ASN A 31 5.87 -7.68 10.26
N ASP A 32 4.84 -8.26 9.65
CA ASP A 32 4.92 -9.25 8.61
C ASP A 32 3.83 -9.04 7.54
N GLU A 33 3.79 -9.89 6.54
CA GLU A 33 2.84 -9.83 5.43
C GLU A 33 1.37 -9.94 5.88
N ASN A 34 1.07 -10.50 7.04
CA ASN A 34 -0.29 -10.65 7.55
C ASN A 34 -0.90 -9.32 8.00
N GLU A 35 -0.08 -8.30 8.31
CA GLU A 35 -0.59 -6.95 8.59
C GLU A 35 -1.38 -6.43 7.40
N MET A 36 -0.79 -6.50 6.20
CA MET A 36 -1.44 -5.97 5.00
C MET A 36 -2.61 -6.82 4.54
N ILE A 37 -2.56 -8.14 4.74
CA ILE A 37 -3.68 -9.03 4.44
C ILE A 37 -4.91 -8.62 5.24
N ARG A 38 -4.77 -8.39 6.56
CA ARG A 38 -5.89 -7.94 7.42
C ARG A 38 -6.46 -6.58 6.99
N ILE A 39 -5.60 -5.66 6.55
CA ILE A 39 -6.02 -4.33 6.06
C ILE A 39 -6.77 -4.46 4.75
N ILE A 40 -6.24 -5.22 3.80
CA ILE A 40 -6.87 -5.47 2.50
C ILE A 40 -8.22 -6.16 2.68
N ASP A 41 -8.31 -7.18 3.53
CA ASP A 41 -9.55 -7.87 3.86
C ASP A 41 -10.57 -6.90 4.48
N ALA A 42 -10.15 -6.02 5.39
CA ALA A 42 -11.03 -5.03 6.01
C ALA A 42 -11.57 -4.01 4.97
N ILE A 43 -10.77 -3.61 3.97
CA ILE A 43 -11.20 -2.75 2.86
C ILE A 43 -12.28 -3.46 2.03
N TYR A 44 -12.19 -4.78 1.87
CA TYR A 44 -13.13 -5.59 1.10
C TYR A 44 -14.33 -6.07 1.92
N ASP A 45 -14.28 -6.03 3.27
CA ASP A 45 -15.34 -6.55 4.11
C ASP A 45 -16.65 -5.80 3.82
N VAL A 46 -17.56 -6.50 3.15
CA VAL A 46 -18.92 -6.01 2.91
C VAL A 46 -19.69 -6.19 4.22
N PRO A 47 -20.30 -5.14 4.77
CA PRO A 47 -21.15 -5.28 5.95
C PRO A 47 -22.11 -6.45 5.74
N LYS A 48 -22.10 -7.44 6.62
CA LYS A 48 -23.09 -8.52 6.61
C LYS A 48 -24.45 -7.86 6.58
N ARG A 49 -25.23 -8.06 5.51
CA ARG A 49 -26.59 -7.57 5.40
C ARG A 49 -27.35 -8.01 6.65
N ASP A 50 -28.08 -7.09 7.26
CA ASP A 50 -28.99 -7.41 8.36
C ASP A 50 -29.82 -8.63 7.99
N ALA A 51 -29.91 -9.61 8.89
CA ALA A 51 -30.62 -10.87 8.72
C ALA A 51 -32.13 -10.74 8.43
N SER A 52 -32.60 -9.49 8.25
CA SER A 52 -33.99 -9.14 7.94
C SER A 52 -34.30 -9.00 6.44
N SER A 53 -33.31 -9.04 5.54
CA SER A 53 -33.58 -8.95 4.09
C SER A 53 -33.88 -10.34 3.52
N THR A 54 -35.12 -10.51 3.03
CA THR A 54 -35.63 -11.74 2.38
C THR A 54 -35.11 -11.95 0.96
N ASP A 55 -34.15 -11.16 0.51
CA ASP A 55 -33.53 -11.29 -0.81
C ASP A 55 -32.38 -12.31 -0.76
N ASN A 56 -32.68 -13.51 -1.27
CA ASN A 56 -31.78 -14.67 -1.28
C ASN A 56 -30.72 -14.64 -2.40
N SER A 57 -30.53 -13.51 -3.07
CA SER A 57 -29.40 -13.33 -4.01
C SER A 57 -28.13 -12.97 -3.25
N ILE A 58 -27.46 -13.98 -2.69
CA ILE A 58 -26.11 -13.83 -2.16
C ILE A 58 -25.19 -13.66 -3.38
N ALA A 59 -24.81 -12.42 -3.69
CA ALA A 59 -23.66 -12.23 -4.56
C ALA A 59 -22.45 -12.97 -3.91
N PRO A 60 -21.66 -13.74 -4.67
CA PRO A 60 -20.49 -14.38 -4.11
C PRO A 60 -19.62 -13.34 -3.44
N ALA A 61 -19.14 -13.62 -2.22
CA ALA A 61 -18.20 -12.75 -1.54
C ALA A 61 -16.98 -12.59 -2.44
N GLN A 62 -16.75 -11.38 -2.95
CA GLN A 62 -15.54 -11.09 -3.70
C GLN A 62 -14.37 -11.09 -2.71
N HIS A 63 -13.44 -11.98 -2.89
CA HIS A 63 -12.18 -11.95 -2.15
C HIS A 63 -11.19 -11.03 -2.85
N PRO A 64 -10.39 -10.24 -2.11
CA PRO A 64 -9.38 -9.39 -2.72
C PRO A 64 -8.28 -10.23 -3.39
N ASN A 65 -7.84 -9.80 -4.58
CA ASN A 65 -6.61 -10.32 -5.16
C ASN A 65 -5.43 -9.57 -4.55
N TYR A 66 -4.47 -10.30 -4.00
CA TYR A 66 -3.30 -9.67 -3.40
C TYR A 66 -2.02 -10.49 -3.51
N LEU A 67 -0.91 -9.77 -3.48
CA LEU A 67 0.44 -10.23 -3.18
C LEU A 67 0.90 -9.43 -1.96
N SER A 68 0.97 -10.05 -0.79
CA SER A 68 1.46 -9.42 0.43
C SER A 68 2.89 -9.88 0.71
N PHE A 69 3.82 -8.94 0.77
CA PHE A 69 5.25 -9.22 0.83
C PHE A 69 5.77 -9.10 2.26
N GLN A 70 6.68 -10.02 2.60
CA GLN A 70 7.42 -10.01 3.84
C GLN A 70 8.72 -9.21 3.66
N GLY A 71 9.06 -8.39 4.65
CA GLY A 71 10.27 -7.59 4.65
C GLY A 71 11.55 -8.42 4.49
N THR A 72 12.55 -7.86 3.84
CA THR A 72 13.80 -8.55 3.47
C THR A 72 14.75 -8.78 4.64
N TYR A 73 14.57 -8.05 5.74
CA TYR A 73 15.33 -8.16 6.98
C TYR A 73 14.47 -8.77 8.07
N GLU A 74 15.02 -9.76 8.77
CA GLU A 74 14.37 -10.41 9.91
C GLU A 74 14.88 -9.79 11.22
N ARG A 75 13.96 -9.61 12.19
CA ARG A 75 14.31 -9.34 13.58
C ARG A 75 14.41 -10.67 14.33
N PRO A 76 15.63 -11.16 14.61
CA PRO A 76 15.81 -12.43 15.31
C PRO A 76 15.04 -12.44 16.64
N TYR A 77 14.52 -13.60 17.03
CA TYR A 77 13.80 -13.86 18.28
C TYR A 77 12.40 -13.23 18.42
N ILE A 78 12.01 -12.31 17.52
CA ILE A 78 10.70 -11.64 17.56
C ILE A 78 9.76 -12.19 16.47
N GLY A 79 10.34 -12.76 15.40
CA GLY A 79 9.58 -13.26 14.26
C GLY A 79 8.88 -12.14 13.47
N SER A 80 9.55 -11.00 13.35
CA SER A 80 9.05 -9.84 12.63
C SER A 80 10.10 -9.33 11.64
N TYR A 81 9.66 -8.49 10.68
CA TYR A 81 10.45 -8.11 9.53
C TYR A 81 10.46 -6.60 9.32
N TYR A 82 11.37 -6.13 8.48
CA TYR A 82 11.48 -4.73 8.07
C TYR A 82 12.15 -4.61 6.69
N TRP A 83 11.98 -3.47 6.03
CA TRP A 83 12.42 -3.26 4.64
C TRP A 83 13.82 -2.67 4.54
N TYR A 84 14.20 -1.85 5.48
CA TYR A 84 15.51 -1.21 5.57
C TYR A 84 15.86 -0.94 7.04
N PRO A 85 17.17 -0.92 7.41
CA PRO A 85 17.59 -0.69 8.79
C PRO A 85 17.07 0.64 9.34
N ASP A 86 16.63 0.63 10.60
CA ASP A 86 16.28 1.86 11.29
C ASP A 86 17.51 2.76 11.45
N GLY A 87 17.37 4.05 11.19
CA GLY A 87 18.45 5.03 11.25
C GLY A 87 19.46 4.96 10.09
N CYS A 88 19.23 4.15 9.06
CA CYS A 88 20.08 4.14 7.86
C CYS A 88 20.07 5.48 7.11
N SER A 89 21.05 5.73 6.27
CA SER A 89 21.10 6.92 5.41
C SER A 89 19.96 6.91 4.38
N VAL A 90 19.65 8.09 3.83
CA VAL A 90 18.63 8.21 2.75
C VAL A 90 19.05 7.39 1.53
N GLU A 91 20.33 7.41 1.16
CA GLU A 91 20.85 6.65 0.03
C GLU A 91 20.73 5.15 0.26
N GLU A 92 21.03 4.67 1.46
CA GLU A 92 20.89 3.26 1.81
C GLU A 92 19.41 2.84 1.76
N ARG A 93 18.52 3.63 2.37
CA ARG A 93 17.08 3.38 2.32
C ARG A 93 16.56 3.33 0.89
N ARG A 94 16.95 4.28 0.03
CA ARG A 94 16.58 4.30 -1.39
C ARG A 94 17.08 3.06 -2.11
N ARG A 95 18.32 2.64 -1.88
CA ARG A 95 18.90 1.45 -2.48
C ARG A 95 18.13 0.18 -2.09
N GLU A 96 17.80 0.02 -0.80
CA GLU A 96 17.02 -1.12 -0.33
C GLU A 96 15.61 -1.14 -0.96
N CYS A 97 14.94 0.00 -1.01
CA CYS A 97 13.63 0.14 -1.66
C CYS A 97 13.71 -0.16 -3.16
N SER A 98 14.73 0.33 -3.86
CA SER A 98 14.95 0.07 -5.28
C SER A 98 15.10 -1.42 -5.57
N ALA A 99 15.90 -2.12 -4.76
CA ALA A 99 16.10 -3.56 -4.93
C ALA A 99 14.79 -4.36 -4.78
N VAL A 100 13.92 -3.97 -3.83
CA VAL A 100 12.59 -4.58 -3.67
C VAL A 100 11.68 -4.21 -4.84
N GLY A 101 11.64 -2.93 -5.23
CA GLY A 101 10.82 -2.44 -6.33
C GLY A 101 11.12 -3.14 -7.64
N ASP A 102 12.41 -3.26 -8.00
CA ASP A 102 12.86 -3.98 -9.19
C ASP A 102 12.43 -5.46 -9.18
N ALA A 103 12.45 -6.10 -8.02
CA ALA A 103 12.02 -7.50 -7.90
C ALA A 103 10.51 -7.64 -8.08
N VAL A 104 9.72 -6.72 -7.50
CA VAL A 104 8.26 -6.69 -7.63
C VAL A 104 7.85 -6.42 -9.08
N VAL A 105 8.45 -5.41 -9.73
CA VAL A 105 8.14 -5.09 -11.13
C VAL A 105 8.45 -6.27 -12.04
N ARG A 106 9.60 -6.91 -11.87
CA ARG A 106 9.94 -8.15 -12.64
C ARG A 106 8.93 -9.29 -12.39
N LEU A 107 8.38 -9.43 -11.19
CA LEU A 107 7.33 -10.41 -10.91
C LEU A 107 6.06 -10.07 -11.70
N LEU A 108 5.68 -8.77 -11.73
CA LEU A 108 4.48 -8.27 -12.41
C LEU A 108 4.57 -8.28 -13.94
N ASP A 109 5.77 -8.43 -14.54
CA ASP A 109 5.96 -8.61 -15.97
C ASP A 109 5.34 -9.93 -16.50
N SER A 110 4.96 -10.86 -15.60
CA SER A 110 4.26 -12.07 -15.99
C SER A 110 2.90 -11.76 -16.61
N PRO A 111 2.53 -12.41 -17.74
CA PRO A 111 1.22 -12.27 -18.35
C PRO A 111 0.05 -12.55 -17.39
N ALA A 112 0.27 -13.33 -16.35
CA ALA A 112 -0.73 -13.62 -15.32
C ALA A 112 -1.23 -12.36 -14.60
N TYR A 113 -0.44 -11.28 -14.55
CA TYR A 113 -0.80 -10.03 -13.88
C TYR A 113 -1.17 -8.89 -14.83
N ALA A 114 -1.14 -9.12 -16.14
CA ALA A 114 -1.29 -8.06 -17.15
C ALA A 114 -2.67 -7.39 -17.11
N HIS A 115 -3.71 -8.14 -16.75
CA HIS A 115 -5.10 -7.66 -16.75
C HIS A 115 -5.51 -6.91 -15.50
N PHE A 116 -4.72 -7.02 -14.40
CA PHE A 116 -5.04 -6.34 -13.15
C PHE A 116 -4.65 -4.87 -13.16
N ARG A 117 -5.45 -4.04 -12.50
CA ARG A 117 -5.03 -2.72 -12.03
C ARG A 117 -4.22 -2.89 -10.75
N LYS A 118 -2.97 -2.43 -10.75
CA LYS A 118 -2.01 -2.64 -9.65
C LYS A 118 -2.15 -1.53 -8.61
N VAL A 119 -2.44 -1.93 -7.38
CA VAL A 119 -2.61 -1.04 -6.22
C VAL A 119 -1.51 -1.32 -5.21
N LEU A 120 -0.56 -0.41 -5.07
CA LEU A 120 0.39 -0.45 -3.95
C LEU A 120 -0.36 -0.05 -2.67
N ILE A 121 -0.16 -0.79 -1.60
CA ILE A 121 -0.69 -0.45 -0.27
C ILE A 121 0.38 -0.71 0.78
N GLY A 122 0.76 0.33 1.53
CA GLY A 122 1.82 0.19 2.51
C GLY A 122 1.65 1.07 3.73
N PHE A 123 2.04 0.53 4.89
CA PHE A 123 2.03 1.22 6.16
C PHE A 123 3.45 1.59 6.60
N SER A 124 3.65 2.82 7.09
CA SER A 124 4.91 3.29 7.68
C SER A 124 6.12 3.07 6.75
N GLN A 125 7.06 2.16 7.07
CA GLN A 125 8.15 1.77 6.17
C GLN A 125 7.64 1.25 4.82
N GLY A 126 6.58 0.43 4.83
CA GLY A 126 5.95 -0.08 3.60
C GLY A 126 5.30 1.03 2.78
N GLY A 127 4.76 2.06 3.42
CA GLY A 127 4.23 3.25 2.74
C GLY A 127 5.33 4.03 2.01
N TYR A 128 6.48 4.23 2.66
CA TYR A 128 7.63 4.85 2.01
C TYR A 128 8.17 3.99 0.86
N LEU A 129 8.26 2.66 1.04
CA LEU A 129 8.66 1.73 -0.02
C LEU A 129 7.72 1.82 -1.22
N SER A 130 6.39 1.86 -0.99
CA SER A 130 5.39 2.02 -2.05
C SER A 130 5.57 3.33 -2.83
N TYR A 131 5.85 4.44 -2.12
CA TYR A 131 6.20 5.72 -2.75
C TYR A 131 7.44 5.59 -3.64
N ARG A 132 8.50 4.95 -3.15
CA ARG A 132 9.76 4.76 -3.91
C ARG A 132 9.55 3.93 -5.17
N MET A 133 8.71 2.89 -5.10
CA MET A 133 8.37 2.08 -6.27
C MET A 133 7.73 2.92 -7.38
N VAL A 134 6.78 3.79 -7.05
CA VAL A 134 6.17 4.69 -8.05
C VAL A 134 7.22 5.68 -8.60
N ALA A 135 8.08 6.22 -7.73
CA ALA A 135 9.11 7.18 -8.13
C ALA A 135 10.13 6.59 -9.13
N GLU A 136 10.43 5.30 -9.01
CA GLU A 136 11.42 4.61 -9.84
C GLU A 136 10.80 3.88 -11.04
N HIS A 137 9.51 3.50 -10.93
CA HIS A 137 8.74 2.80 -11.95
C HIS A 137 7.39 3.50 -12.21
N PRO A 138 7.38 4.72 -12.77
CA PRO A 138 6.22 5.62 -12.79
C PRO A 138 5.00 5.07 -13.55
N ASP A 139 5.20 4.14 -14.47
CA ASP A 139 4.13 3.57 -15.30
C ASP A 139 3.68 2.17 -14.85
N ALA A 140 4.28 1.63 -13.77
CA ALA A 140 4.05 0.25 -13.35
C ALA A 140 2.77 0.08 -12.49
N PHE A 141 2.26 1.17 -11.88
CA PHE A 141 1.20 1.10 -10.88
C PHE A 141 0.09 2.10 -11.17
N ASP A 142 -1.16 1.67 -10.99
CA ASP A 142 -2.33 2.51 -11.23
C ASP A 142 -2.68 3.36 -9.99
N MET A 143 -2.46 2.80 -8.79
CA MET A 143 -2.77 3.45 -7.52
C MET A 143 -1.71 3.15 -6.46
N ALA A 144 -1.53 4.07 -5.52
CA ALA A 144 -0.67 3.89 -4.34
C ALA A 144 -1.34 4.46 -3.10
N ILE A 145 -1.58 3.61 -2.11
CA ILE A 145 -2.12 3.93 -0.79
C ILE A 145 -0.96 3.96 0.19
N LEU A 146 -0.68 5.14 0.72
CA LEU A 146 0.47 5.43 1.58
C LEU A 146 -0.05 5.79 2.98
N MET A 147 -0.05 4.82 3.89
CA MET A 147 -0.53 4.99 5.26
C MET A 147 0.64 5.34 6.18
N SER A 148 0.63 6.53 6.74
CA SER A 148 1.64 7.08 7.67
C SER A 148 3.10 6.88 7.23
N PRO A 149 3.49 7.16 5.97
CA PRO A 149 4.86 6.96 5.50
C PRO A 149 5.85 7.97 6.11
N SER A 150 7.12 7.57 6.32
CA SER A 150 8.18 8.48 6.74
C SER A 150 9.00 8.98 5.55
N PHE A 151 8.95 10.29 5.31
CA PHE A 151 9.77 10.98 4.30
C PHE A 151 11.02 11.64 4.89
N LYS A 152 11.47 11.18 6.05
CA LYS A 152 12.62 11.72 6.75
C LYS A 152 13.84 11.83 5.82
N GLY A 153 14.36 13.06 5.70
CA GLY A 153 15.54 13.35 4.88
C GLY A 153 15.30 13.32 3.37
N GLU A 154 14.04 13.13 2.91
CA GLU A 154 13.71 13.35 1.51
C GLU A 154 13.78 14.85 1.19
N THR A 155 14.38 15.17 0.05
CA THR A 155 14.45 16.54 -0.45
C THR A 155 13.16 16.88 -1.22
N ALA A 156 12.90 18.20 -1.38
CA ALA A 156 11.76 18.69 -2.16
C ALA A 156 11.91 18.50 -3.69
N GLU A 157 12.89 17.71 -4.14
CA GLU A 157 13.05 17.44 -5.57
C GLU A 157 11.76 16.82 -6.13
N PRO A 158 11.26 17.34 -7.26
CA PRO A 158 10.05 16.83 -7.87
C PRO A 158 10.24 15.36 -8.25
N LEU A 159 9.19 14.57 -8.08
CA LEU A 159 9.14 13.25 -8.67
C LEU A 159 9.20 13.37 -10.20
N PRO A 160 9.81 12.38 -10.88
CA PRO A 160 9.60 12.24 -12.31
C PRO A 160 8.09 12.25 -12.57
N ALA A 161 7.67 12.85 -13.67
CA ALA A 161 6.24 12.92 -14.00
C ALA A 161 5.65 11.51 -14.02
N THR A 162 4.98 11.15 -12.94
CA THR A 162 4.28 9.86 -12.77
C THR A 162 2.91 10.03 -13.40
N GLY A 163 2.81 9.85 -14.73
CA GLY A 163 1.67 10.33 -15.50
C GLY A 163 0.31 9.77 -15.08
N ARG A 164 0.20 8.62 -14.41
CA ARG A 164 -1.06 7.91 -14.19
C ARG A 164 -1.39 7.56 -12.74
N THR A 165 -0.40 7.33 -11.90
CA THR A 165 -0.63 6.80 -10.56
C THR A 165 -1.45 7.76 -9.71
N ARG A 166 -2.58 7.31 -9.18
CA ARG A 166 -3.37 8.02 -8.17
C ARG A 166 -2.81 7.71 -6.79
N PHE A 167 -2.69 8.73 -5.93
CA PHE A 167 -2.20 8.58 -4.57
C PHE A 167 -3.30 8.85 -3.55
N ALA A 168 -3.40 7.97 -2.55
CA ALA A 168 -4.03 8.25 -1.26
C ALA A 168 -2.92 8.36 -0.21
N LEU A 169 -2.81 9.51 0.46
CA LEU A 169 -1.86 9.75 1.55
C LEU A 169 -2.64 9.95 2.84
N CYS A 170 -2.37 9.11 3.84
CA CYS A 170 -3.10 9.07 5.09
C CYS A 170 -2.19 9.35 6.28
N TYR A 171 -2.63 10.21 7.22
CA TYR A 171 -1.96 10.41 8.51
C TYR A 171 -2.96 10.61 9.64
N GLY A 172 -2.57 10.20 10.83
CA GLY A 172 -3.25 10.60 12.06
C GLY A 172 -2.79 11.98 12.55
N SER A 173 -3.72 12.81 13.00
CA SER A 173 -3.40 14.16 13.51
C SER A 173 -2.54 14.14 14.78
N GLU A 174 -2.51 13.00 15.49
CA GLU A 174 -1.68 12.78 16.68
C GLU A 174 -0.54 11.79 16.45
N ASP A 175 -0.16 11.56 15.19
CA ASP A 175 1.01 10.73 14.87
C ASP A 175 2.29 11.42 15.34
N ARG A 176 2.89 10.86 16.40
CA ARG A 176 4.16 11.33 16.98
C ARG A 176 5.36 10.49 16.53
N THR A 177 5.14 9.42 15.80
CA THR A 177 6.19 8.56 15.24
C THR A 177 6.75 9.21 13.97
N ILE A 178 5.86 9.73 13.12
CA ILE A 178 6.26 10.47 11.92
C ILE A 178 6.17 11.97 12.22
N PRO A 179 7.30 12.69 12.29
CA PRO A 179 7.31 14.12 12.56
C PRO A 179 6.47 14.90 11.56
N LEU A 180 5.78 15.96 12.00
CA LEU A 180 4.95 16.80 11.15
C LEU A 180 5.70 17.33 9.92
N ALA A 181 6.99 17.66 10.06
CA ALA A 181 7.82 18.11 8.95
C ALA A 181 7.96 17.03 7.85
N ASP A 182 8.04 15.76 8.23
CA ASP A 182 8.11 14.63 7.29
C ASP A 182 6.76 14.40 6.62
N GLN A 183 5.64 14.54 7.37
CA GLN A 183 4.28 14.48 6.82
C GLN A 183 4.04 15.59 5.79
N GLN A 184 4.45 16.82 6.10
CA GLN A 184 4.37 17.96 5.19
C GLN A 184 5.25 17.77 3.96
N CYS A 185 6.44 17.20 4.12
CA CYS A 185 7.32 16.86 3.00
C CYS A 185 6.63 15.86 2.06
N ALA A 186 6.03 14.79 2.60
CA ALA A 186 5.28 13.81 1.82
C ALA A 186 4.12 14.46 1.06
N HIS A 187 3.28 15.23 1.76
CA HIS A 187 2.15 15.93 1.16
C HIS A 187 2.60 16.87 0.02
N ASN A 188 3.57 17.75 0.29
CA ASN A 188 4.02 18.73 -0.71
C ASN A 188 4.62 18.07 -1.94
N LYS A 189 5.35 16.95 -1.74
CA LYS A 189 5.98 16.21 -2.82
C LYS A 189 4.94 15.52 -3.71
N LEU A 190 3.95 14.89 -3.12
CA LEU A 190 2.90 14.19 -3.84
C LEU A 190 1.86 15.15 -4.48
N ALA A 191 1.58 16.28 -3.84
CA ALA A 191 0.67 17.30 -4.39
C ALA A 191 1.17 17.87 -5.74
N GLN A 192 2.49 17.89 -5.98
CA GLN A 192 3.06 18.35 -7.25
C GLN A 192 2.72 17.42 -8.43
N ILE A 193 2.34 16.18 -8.16
CA ILE A 193 1.98 15.19 -9.20
C ILE A 193 0.55 15.44 -9.72
N GLY A 194 -0.31 16.09 -8.93
CA GLY A 194 -1.69 16.46 -9.33
C GLY A 194 -2.75 15.36 -9.13
N ASN A 195 -2.37 14.15 -8.70
CA ASN A 195 -3.29 13.00 -8.52
C ASN A 195 -3.33 12.55 -7.05
N LEU A 196 -3.20 13.47 -6.10
CA LEU A 196 -3.20 13.20 -4.67
C LEU A 196 -4.59 13.40 -4.06
N THR A 197 -5.05 12.41 -3.28
CA THR A 197 -6.08 12.57 -2.25
C THR A 197 -5.40 12.47 -0.89
N TYR A 198 -5.58 13.48 -0.05
CA TYR A 198 -5.02 13.53 1.30
C TYR A 198 -6.10 13.31 2.34
N PHE A 199 -5.82 12.42 3.29
CA PHE A 199 -6.70 12.13 4.42
C PHE A 199 -5.96 12.39 5.73
N GLU A 200 -6.60 13.14 6.62
CA GLU A 200 -6.12 13.34 7.99
C GLU A 200 -7.19 12.87 8.97
N TYR A 201 -6.79 12.01 9.91
CA TYR A 201 -7.71 11.41 10.87
C TYR A 201 -7.54 12.02 12.26
N PRO A 202 -8.51 12.81 12.73
CA PRO A 202 -8.44 13.48 14.03
C PRO A 202 -8.30 12.48 15.18
N GLY A 203 -7.34 12.73 16.07
CA GLY A 203 -7.08 11.89 17.25
C GLY A 203 -6.38 10.56 16.96
N MET A 204 -6.12 10.22 15.72
CA MET A 204 -5.38 9.01 15.35
C MET A 204 -3.88 9.23 15.54
N GLY A 205 -3.22 8.28 16.22
CA GLY A 205 -1.76 8.21 16.33
C GLY A 205 -1.11 7.55 15.13
N HIS A 206 0.08 6.95 15.33
CA HIS A 206 0.74 6.13 14.31
C HIS A 206 0.08 4.75 14.22
N GLY A 207 -0.96 4.65 13.45
CA GLY A 207 -1.79 3.45 13.31
C GLY A 207 -2.79 3.59 12.18
N ILE A 208 -3.81 2.75 12.21
CA ILE A 208 -4.89 2.71 11.22
C ILE A 208 -6.21 2.67 11.99
N CYS A 209 -7.22 3.40 11.50
CA CYS A 209 -8.55 3.43 12.12
C CYS A 209 -9.64 2.99 11.15
N ASP A 210 -10.82 2.64 11.71
CA ASP A 210 -11.96 2.20 10.91
C ASP A 210 -12.44 3.25 9.89
N GLN A 211 -12.25 4.55 10.19
CA GLN A 211 -12.62 5.60 9.24
C GLN A 211 -11.69 5.59 8.03
N GLU A 212 -10.39 5.39 8.24
CA GLU A 212 -9.42 5.25 7.17
C GLU A 212 -9.78 4.08 6.24
N ILE A 213 -10.14 2.93 6.79
CA ILE A 213 -10.57 1.77 6.00
C ILE A 213 -11.79 2.11 5.14
N ARG A 214 -12.80 2.79 5.70
CA ARG A 214 -14.00 3.21 4.95
C ARG A 214 -13.70 4.20 3.84
N ASP A 215 -12.83 5.18 4.11
CA ASP A 215 -12.47 6.22 3.15
C ASP A 215 -11.64 5.63 2.01
N LEU A 216 -10.70 4.74 2.32
CA LEU A 216 -9.92 4.02 1.31
C LEU A 216 -10.77 3.11 0.43
N ARG A 217 -11.75 2.42 1.03
CA ARG A 217 -12.74 1.65 0.28
C ARG A 217 -13.50 2.53 -0.72
N ALA A 218 -14.04 3.66 -0.26
CA ALA A 218 -14.75 4.62 -1.11
C ALA A 218 -13.83 5.23 -2.20
N TRP A 219 -12.57 5.53 -1.86
CA TRP A 219 -11.58 6.04 -2.79
C TRP A 219 -11.22 5.05 -3.90
N LEU A 220 -11.22 3.75 -3.61
CA LEU A 220 -11.02 2.67 -4.56
C LEU A 220 -12.25 2.44 -5.45
N GLY A 221 -13.44 2.87 -5.03
CA GLY A 221 -14.71 2.66 -5.72
C GLY A 221 -15.37 1.31 -5.41
N LEU A 222 -15.07 0.73 -4.22
CA LEU A 222 -15.58 -0.56 -3.74
C LEU A 222 -16.86 -0.43 -2.92
#